data_1c41f208d8496ea874f8dbd737acab47
#
_entry.id   1c41f208d8496ea874f8dbd737acab47
#
_cell.length_a   1.000
_cell.length_b   1.000
_cell.length_c   1.000
_cell.angle_alpha   90.00
_cell.angle_beta   90.00
_cell.angle_gamma   90.00
#
_symmetry.space_group_name_H-M   'P 1'
#
loop_
_entity.id
_entity.type
_entity.pdbx_description
1 polymer ?
#
loop_
_entity_poly.entity_id
_entity_poly.type
_entity_poly.pdbx_seq_one_letter_code
_entity_poly.pdbx_strand_id
1 'polypeptide(L)'
;MVDPKSQTIDTDAPNVKKVIKLLLEHHIVVDPTLALMEVITHPLDRPISAFEPGILKVAPELKEGLETMGMPPQKVEQSAAVFRAMVATVRLLHQAGVPIVAGTDQAVPGFSLDREIELYVQAGFTPMEAIQAATLVPARAMGMEKDSGTIEAGKRADVILVDGNPLENISDIRKVSTVFAGGRMYQPAALWTSVGFKP
;
A
#
# COMPACT_ATOMS: atom_id res chain seq x y z
N MET A 1 17.82 14.42 6.79
CA MET A 1 18.12 13.39 7.83
C MET A 1 16.99 13.46 8.84
N VAL A 2 16.32 12.35 9.11
CA VAL A 2 15.26 12.32 10.14
C VAL A 2 15.93 12.45 11.50
N ASP A 3 15.51 13.40 12.32
CA ASP A 3 15.96 13.46 13.71
C ASP A 3 15.33 12.30 14.48
N PRO A 4 16.11 11.33 14.99
CA PRO A 4 15.57 10.18 15.70
C PRO A 4 14.78 10.54 16.96
N LYS A 5 14.95 11.78 17.47
CA LYS A 5 14.28 12.27 18.69
C LYS A 5 12.98 13.02 18.39
N SER A 6 12.88 13.70 17.24
CA SER A 6 11.71 14.55 16.95
C SER A 6 10.58 13.82 16.25
N GLN A 7 10.79 12.64 15.67
CA GLN A 7 9.82 11.87 14.87
C GLN A 7 9.15 12.69 13.74
N THR A 8 9.64 13.86 13.45
CA THR A 8 9.17 14.76 12.39
C THR A 8 10.26 14.97 11.38
N ILE A 9 9.86 14.99 10.10
CA ILE A 9 10.75 15.38 9.02
C ILE A 9 10.75 16.90 8.98
N ASP A 10 11.93 17.50 9.09
CA ASP A 10 12.06 18.92 8.81
C ASP A 10 11.88 19.15 7.31
N THR A 11 10.67 19.55 6.94
CA THR A 11 10.27 19.81 5.55
C THR A 11 11.01 21.00 4.95
N ASP A 12 11.55 21.88 5.80
CA ASP A 12 12.29 23.07 5.37
C ASP A 12 13.79 22.83 5.23
N ALA A 13 14.28 21.69 5.67
CA ALA A 13 15.69 21.35 5.54
C ALA A 13 16.17 21.40 4.08
N PRO A 14 17.30 22.05 3.78
CA PRO A 14 17.77 22.24 2.41
C PRO A 14 17.98 20.93 1.63
N ASN A 15 18.39 19.85 2.31
CA ASN A 15 18.56 18.55 1.72
C ASN A 15 17.22 17.89 1.35
N VAL A 16 16.17 18.07 2.15
CA VAL A 16 14.82 17.58 1.84
C VAL A 16 14.27 18.28 0.61
N LYS A 17 14.34 19.61 0.57
CA LYS A 17 13.93 20.40 -0.60
C LYS A 17 14.71 20.03 -1.87
N LYS A 18 16.01 19.77 -1.73
CA LYS A 18 16.85 19.33 -2.86
C LYS A 18 16.41 17.96 -3.40
N VAL A 19 16.10 17.00 -2.52
CA VAL A 19 15.63 15.66 -2.95
C VAL A 19 14.28 15.78 -3.64
N ILE A 20 13.31 16.49 -3.07
CA ILE A 20 11.98 16.69 -3.69
C ILE A 20 12.12 17.34 -5.07
N LYS A 21 12.94 18.40 -5.16
CA LYS A 21 13.20 19.06 -6.44
C LYS A 21 13.75 18.08 -7.48
N LEU A 22 14.73 17.25 -7.12
CA LEU A 22 15.33 16.24 -8.00
C LEU A 22 14.26 15.22 -8.45
N LEU A 23 13.42 14.73 -7.56
CA LEU A 23 12.36 13.77 -7.89
C LEU A 23 11.39 14.37 -8.93
N LEU A 24 10.99 15.62 -8.74
CA LEU A 24 10.07 16.32 -9.64
C LEU A 24 10.71 16.64 -11.00
N GLU A 25 11.93 17.19 -11.02
CA GLU A 25 12.65 17.54 -12.25
C GLU A 25 12.94 16.34 -13.14
N HIS A 26 13.17 15.18 -12.55
CA HIS A 26 13.45 13.94 -13.29
C HIS A 26 12.22 13.04 -13.44
N HIS A 27 11.02 13.51 -13.08
CA HIS A 27 9.76 12.73 -13.18
C HIS A 27 9.86 11.36 -12.51
N ILE A 28 10.56 11.29 -11.37
CA ILE A 28 10.75 10.04 -10.63
C ILE A 28 9.45 9.66 -9.93
N VAL A 29 9.02 8.43 -10.13
CA VAL A 29 7.89 7.82 -9.43
C VAL A 29 8.42 7.07 -8.21
N VAL A 30 7.79 7.24 -7.06
CA VAL A 30 8.20 6.61 -5.80
C VAL A 30 7.25 5.46 -5.45
N ASP A 31 7.83 4.32 -5.09
CA ASP A 31 7.12 3.15 -4.57
C ASP A 31 7.59 2.89 -3.12
N PRO A 32 6.80 3.28 -2.10
CA PRO A 32 7.24 3.25 -0.71
C PRO A 32 7.12 1.91 0.00
N THR A 33 6.28 0.98 -0.50
CA THR A 33 6.05 -0.35 0.12
C THR A 33 5.81 -0.30 1.65
N LEU A 34 4.94 0.59 2.12
CA LEU A 34 4.67 0.79 3.55
C LEU A 34 4.10 -0.46 4.23
N ALA A 35 3.28 -1.25 3.52
CA ALA A 35 2.68 -2.47 4.06
C ALA A 35 3.74 -3.50 4.48
N LEU A 36 4.81 -3.69 3.69
CA LEU A 36 5.94 -4.52 4.10
C LEU A 36 6.66 -3.92 5.31
N MET A 37 6.91 -2.62 5.27
CA MET A 37 7.61 -1.95 6.38
C MET A 37 6.82 -2.03 7.68
N GLU A 38 5.49 -2.00 7.64
CA GLU A 38 4.66 -2.22 8.82
C GLU A 38 4.86 -3.65 9.38
N VAL A 39 4.89 -4.67 8.50
CA VAL A 39 5.13 -6.07 8.92
C VAL A 39 6.49 -6.26 9.54
N ILE A 40 7.56 -5.70 8.99
CA ILE A 40 8.92 -5.90 9.54
C ILE A 40 9.25 -5.01 10.75
N THR A 41 8.49 -3.95 10.97
CA THR A 41 8.71 -3.01 12.10
C THR A 41 7.72 -3.20 13.26
N HIS A 42 6.67 -4.03 13.09
CA HIS A 42 5.69 -4.23 14.15
C HIS A 42 6.29 -4.98 15.36
N PRO A 43 5.73 -4.81 16.56
CA PRO A 43 6.12 -5.55 17.74
C PRO A 43 5.77 -7.04 17.60
N LEU A 44 6.72 -7.94 17.93
CA LEU A 44 6.47 -9.39 17.91
C LEU A 44 5.41 -9.87 18.92
N ASP A 45 5.13 -9.10 19.95
CA ASP A 45 4.05 -9.35 20.90
C ASP A 45 2.66 -8.88 20.43
N ARG A 46 2.59 -8.23 19.27
CA ARG A 46 1.35 -7.81 18.64
C ARG A 46 1.13 -8.63 17.35
N PRO A 47 0.02 -9.37 17.20
CA PRO A 47 -0.20 -10.17 16.01
C PRO A 47 -0.37 -9.30 14.77
N ILE A 48 0.11 -9.77 13.62
CA ILE A 48 -0.06 -9.10 12.32
C ILE A 48 -1.55 -8.85 12.02
N SER A 49 -2.45 -9.75 12.44
CA SER A 49 -3.90 -9.60 12.25
C SER A 49 -4.49 -8.33 12.89
N ALA A 50 -3.76 -7.67 13.79
CA ALA A 50 -4.20 -6.41 14.39
C ALA A 50 -4.19 -5.21 13.42
N PHE A 51 -3.42 -5.30 12.32
CA PHE A 51 -3.35 -4.27 11.29
C PHE A 51 -3.53 -4.83 9.87
N GLU A 52 -3.25 -6.12 9.63
CA GLU A 52 -3.48 -6.80 8.36
C GLU A 52 -4.30 -8.10 8.59
N PRO A 53 -5.64 -7.99 8.59
CA PRO A 53 -6.52 -9.14 8.85
C PRO A 53 -6.42 -10.23 7.79
N GLY A 54 -5.94 -9.92 6.58
CA GLY A 54 -5.72 -10.90 5.50
C GLY A 54 -4.77 -12.03 5.88
N ILE A 55 -3.90 -11.83 6.88
CA ILE A 55 -3.02 -12.89 7.44
C ILE A 55 -3.80 -14.11 7.98
N LEU A 56 -5.06 -13.93 8.36
CA LEU A 56 -5.92 -15.03 8.84
C LEU A 56 -6.46 -15.90 7.70
N LYS A 57 -6.31 -15.44 6.47
CA LYS A 57 -6.83 -16.10 5.25
C LYS A 57 -5.75 -16.84 4.47
N VAL A 58 -4.47 -16.51 4.66
CA VAL A 58 -3.37 -17.18 3.96
C VAL A 58 -3.14 -18.61 4.47
N ALA A 59 -2.37 -19.40 3.72
CA ALA A 59 -1.99 -20.75 4.12
C ALA A 59 -1.26 -20.75 5.48
N PRO A 60 -1.47 -21.77 6.35
CA PRO A 60 -0.90 -21.80 7.70
C PRO A 60 0.62 -21.64 7.74
N GLU A 61 1.33 -22.29 6.82
CA GLU A 61 2.79 -22.27 6.74
C GLU A 61 3.31 -20.85 6.42
N LEU A 62 2.61 -20.14 5.53
CA LEU A 62 2.92 -18.77 5.19
C LEU A 62 2.66 -17.83 6.37
N LYS A 63 1.52 -18.02 7.05
CA LYS A 63 1.20 -17.26 8.25
C LYS A 63 2.25 -17.43 9.34
N GLU A 64 2.66 -18.66 9.64
CA GLU A 64 3.70 -18.97 10.63
C GLU A 64 5.01 -18.24 10.30
N GLY A 65 5.45 -18.30 9.02
CA GLY A 65 6.64 -17.59 8.58
C GLY A 65 6.55 -16.07 8.75
N LEU A 66 5.42 -15.47 8.38
CA LEU A 66 5.21 -14.02 8.50
C LEU A 66 5.13 -13.56 9.96
N GLU A 67 4.51 -14.33 10.86
CA GLU A 67 4.41 -14.01 12.29
C GLU A 67 5.77 -14.02 13.02
N THR A 68 6.82 -14.59 12.40
CA THR A 68 8.20 -14.47 12.91
C THR A 68 8.89 -13.17 12.52
N MET A 69 8.33 -12.44 11.54
CA MET A 69 8.83 -11.13 11.15
C MET A 69 8.35 -10.08 12.16
N GLY A 70 9.21 -9.15 12.48
CA GLY A 70 8.87 -8.07 13.43
C GLY A 70 10.02 -7.73 14.35
N MET A 71 9.77 -6.86 15.32
CA MET A 71 10.80 -6.33 16.21
C MET A 71 10.63 -6.85 17.64
N PRO A 72 11.75 -7.28 18.28
CA PRO A 72 11.71 -7.68 19.67
C PRO A 72 11.36 -6.51 20.59
N PRO A 73 10.78 -6.75 21.79
CA PRO A 73 10.27 -5.73 22.70
C PRO A 73 11.24 -4.56 22.95
N GLN A 74 12.56 -4.85 22.98
CA GLN A 74 13.60 -3.85 23.25
C GLN A 74 13.77 -2.82 22.11
N LYS A 75 13.26 -3.11 20.91
CA LYS A 75 13.39 -2.26 19.73
C LYS A 75 12.06 -1.65 19.26
N VAL A 76 10.95 -1.98 19.90
CA VAL A 76 9.59 -1.59 19.49
C VAL A 76 9.45 -0.07 19.35
N GLU A 77 9.89 0.70 20.34
CA GLU A 77 9.79 2.16 20.31
C GLU A 77 10.57 2.76 19.12
N GLN A 78 11.79 2.29 18.91
CA GLN A 78 12.64 2.73 17.81
C GLN A 78 12.00 2.35 16.45
N SER A 79 11.48 1.15 16.31
CA SER A 79 10.85 0.67 15.07
C SER A 79 9.57 1.42 14.75
N ALA A 80 8.73 1.66 15.76
CA ALA A 80 7.53 2.46 15.62
C ALA A 80 7.86 3.90 15.18
N ALA A 81 8.94 4.49 15.71
CA ALA A 81 9.41 5.80 15.29
C ALA A 81 9.86 5.79 13.81
N VAL A 82 10.57 4.76 13.39
CA VAL A 82 10.99 4.58 11.99
C VAL A 82 9.77 4.48 11.08
N PHE A 83 8.80 3.63 11.40
CA PHE A 83 7.60 3.48 10.59
C PHE A 83 6.80 4.79 10.49
N ARG A 84 6.59 5.49 11.60
CA ARG A 84 5.95 6.80 11.58
C ARG A 84 6.67 7.81 10.70
N ALA A 85 8.02 7.81 10.72
CA ALA A 85 8.83 8.66 9.84
C ALA A 85 8.66 8.30 8.36
N MET A 86 8.51 7.01 8.03
CA MET A 86 8.23 6.59 6.66
C MET A 86 6.86 7.07 6.18
N VAL A 87 5.81 6.91 6.99
CA VAL A 87 4.47 7.42 6.68
C VAL A 87 4.50 8.95 6.51
N ALA A 88 5.22 9.66 7.37
CA ALA A 88 5.40 11.10 7.27
C ALA A 88 6.17 11.50 5.99
N THR A 89 7.15 10.69 5.55
CA THR A 89 7.87 10.90 4.28
C THR A 89 6.91 10.77 3.10
N VAL A 90 6.08 9.75 3.07
CA VAL A 90 5.08 9.54 2.01
C VAL A 90 4.11 10.71 1.96
N ARG A 91 3.62 11.18 3.11
CA ARG A 91 2.80 12.40 3.20
C ARG A 91 3.49 13.61 2.59
N LEU A 92 4.75 13.84 2.94
CA LEU A 92 5.54 14.96 2.44
C LEU A 92 5.70 14.92 0.92
N LEU A 93 6.06 13.75 0.38
CA LEU A 93 6.23 13.56 -1.06
C LEU A 93 4.91 13.76 -1.81
N HIS A 94 3.81 13.22 -1.28
CA HIS A 94 2.47 13.43 -1.84
C HIS A 94 2.09 14.92 -1.87
N GLN A 95 2.24 15.63 -0.76
CA GLN A 95 1.96 17.07 -0.67
C GLN A 95 2.83 17.91 -1.60
N ALA A 96 4.04 17.44 -1.88
CA ALA A 96 4.95 18.08 -2.82
C ALA A 96 4.62 17.77 -4.30
N GLY A 97 3.66 16.89 -4.58
CA GLY A 97 3.25 16.50 -5.93
C GLY A 97 4.15 15.45 -6.59
N VAL A 98 4.99 14.75 -5.82
CA VAL A 98 5.77 13.61 -6.33
C VAL A 98 4.83 12.45 -6.64
N PRO A 99 4.86 11.85 -7.85
CA PRO A 99 4.03 10.71 -8.17
C PRO A 99 4.36 9.50 -7.30
N ILE A 100 3.34 8.91 -6.68
CA ILE A 100 3.50 7.75 -5.79
C ILE A 100 2.65 6.61 -6.33
N VAL A 101 3.22 5.41 -6.40
CA VAL A 101 2.54 4.16 -6.78
C VAL A 101 2.45 3.22 -5.59
N ALA A 102 1.41 2.38 -5.57
CA ALA A 102 1.20 1.42 -4.51
C ALA A 102 1.86 0.08 -4.87
N GLY A 103 3.11 -0.11 -4.45
CA GLY A 103 3.78 -1.39 -4.44
C GLY A 103 3.71 -2.07 -3.08
N THR A 104 4.02 -3.35 -2.99
CA THR A 104 3.80 -4.13 -1.77
C THR A 104 5.00 -4.96 -1.33
N ASP A 105 5.91 -5.27 -2.25
CA ASP A 105 6.99 -6.23 -2.05
C ASP A 105 6.52 -7.53 -1.32
N GLN A 106 5.25 -7.89 -1.54
CA GLN A 106 4.57 -9.12 -1.10
C GLN A 106 4.66 -9.42 0.41
N ALA A 107 4.42 -8.44 1.28
CA ALA A 107 4.39 -8.69 2.72
C ALA A 107 3.36 -9.79 3.09
N VAL A 108 2.07 -9.57 2.82
CA VAL A 108 1.02 -10.60 2.97
C VAL A 108 0.40 -10.83 1.59
N PRO A 109 0.74 -11.91 0.88
CA PRO A 109 0.32 -12.13 -0.50
C PRO A 109 -1.19 -12.02 -0.70
N GLY A 110 -1.58 -11.21 -1.68
CA GLY A 110 -2.97 -10.97 -2.02
C GLY A 110 -3.70 -9.93 -1.16
N PHE A 111 -3.12 -9.47 -0.05
CA PHE A 111 -3.75 -8.53 0.89
C PHE A 111 -2.96 -7.24 1.11
N SER A 112 -1.64 -7.28 0.88
CA SER A 112 -0.77 -6.11 1.16
C SER A 112 -1.11 -4.89 0.31
N LEU A 113 -1.68 -5.05 -0.89
CA LEU A 113 -2.09 -3.91 -1.69
C LEU A 113 -3.24 -3.13 -1.04
N ASP A 114 -4.20 -3.84 -0.46
CA ASP A 114 -5.29 -3.20 0.29
C ASP A 114 -4.72 -2.41 1.48
N ARG A 115 -3.75 -3.01 2.19
CA ARG A 115 -3.09 -2.33 3.31
C ARG A 115 -2.28 -1.14 2.88
N GLU A 116 -1.56 -1.21 1.77
CA GLU A 116 -0.79 -0.08 1.23
C GLU A 116 -1.72 1.11 0.91
N ILE A 117 -2.86 0.84 0.27
CA ILE A 117 -3.89 1.86 -0.03
C ILE A 117 -4.44 2.48 1.28
N GLU A 118 -4.72 1.67 2.32
CA GLU A 118 -5.15 2.17 3.63
C GLU A 118 -4.07 3.07 4.28
N LEU A 119 -2.81 2.67 4.19
CA LEU A 119 -1.68 3.44 4.72
C LEU A 119 -1.49 4.78 3.99
N TYR A 120 -1.80 4.85 2.69
CA TYR A 120 -1.78 6.12 1.97
C TYR A 120 -2.85 7.08 2.48
N VAL A 121 -4.05 6.59 2.77
CA VAL A 121 -5.08 7.43 3.40
C VAL A 121 -4.62 7.91 4.78
N GLN A 122 -3.97 7.06 5.58
CA GLN A 122 -3.34 7.47 6.84
C GLN A 122 -2.20 8.48 6.64
N ALA A 123 -1.49 8.39 5.52
CA ALA A 123 -0.48 9.36 5.12
C ALA A 123 -1.07 10.69 4.63
N GLY A 124 -2.39 10.80 4.46
CA GLY A 124 -3.08 12.05 4.12
C GLY A 124 -3.55 12.15 2.68
N PHE A 125 -3.52 11.06 1.92
CA PHE A 125 -4.21 10.97 0.63
C PHE A 125 -5.71 10.97 0.84
N THR A 126 -6.46 11.53 -0.08
CA THR A 126 -7.89 11.21 -0.17
C THR A 126 -8.07 9.75 -0.58
N PRO A 127 -9.19 9.10 -0.25
CA PRO A 127 -9.45 7.72 -0.70
C PRO A 127 -9.30 7.54 -2.22
N MET A 128 -9.75 8.51 -3.01
CA MET A 128 -9.61 8.49 -4.47
C MET A 128 -8.15 8.53 -4.91
N GLU A 129 -7.33 9.41 -4.33
CA GLU A 129 -5.89 9.49 -4.64
C GLU A 129 -5.16 8.21 -4.27
N ALA A 130 -5.51 7.57 -3.13
CA ALA A 130 -4.93 6.30 -2.73
C ALA A 130 -5.29 5.16 -3.71
N ILE A 131 -6.54 5.11 -4.20
CA ILE A 131 -6.96 4.18 -5.26
C ILE A 131 -6.23 4.49 -6.58
N GLN A 132 -6.08 5.76 -6.93
CA GLN A 132 -5.35 6.16 -8.15
C GLN A 132 -3.87 5.80 -8.07
N ALA A 133 -3.25 5.82 -6.89
CA ALA A 133 -1.88 5.35 -6.69
C ALA A 133 -1.71 3.85 -6.99
N ALA A 134 -2.78 3.07 -6.93
CA ALA A 134 -2.80 1.65 -7.28
C ALA A 134 -3.32 1.36 -8.71
N THR A 135 -3.77 2.37 -9.45
CA THR A 135 -4.43 2.19 -10.76
C THR A 135 -3.89 3.14 -11.83
N LEU A 136 -4.32 4.38 -11.82
CA LEU A 136 -4.00 5.38 -12.84
C LEU A 136 -2.52 5.80 -12.84
N VAL A 137 -1.97 6.03 -11.63
CA VAL A 137 -0.58 6.52 -11.50
C VAL A 137 0.41 5.49 -12.04
N PRO A 138 0.35 4.18 -11.64
CA PRO A 138 1.22 3.17 -12.23
C PRO A 138 0.98 2.96 -13.73
N ALA A 139 -0.27 3.04 -14.21
CA ALA A 139 -0.55 2.95 -15.64
C ALA A 139 0.17 4.07 -16.43
N ARG A 140 0.16 5.29 -15.92
CA ARG A 140 0.90 6.41 -16.51
C ARG A 140 2.42 6.21 -16.44
N ALA A 141 2.93 5.80 -15.29
CA ALA A 141 4.36 5.57 -15.09
C ALA A 141 4.93 4.52 -16.06
N MET A 142 4.09 3.54 -16.43
CA MET A 142 4.45 2.47 -17.37
C MET A 142 4.05 2.76 -18.82
N GLY A 143 3.47 3.94 -19.13
CA GLY A 143 3.00 4.29 -20.47
C GLY A 143 1.77 3.49 -20.94
N MET A 144 1.00 2.94 -20.01
CA MET A 144 -0.16 2.07 -20.27
C MET A 144 -1.51 2.78 -20.07
N GLU A 145 -1.52 4.08 -19.83
CA GLU A 145 -2.74 4.85 -19.49
C GLU A 145 -3.78 4.86 -20.64
N LYS A 146 -3.39 4.52 -21.88
CA LYS A 146 -4.33 4.37 -23.00
C LYS A 146 -5.14 3.07 -22.91
N ASP A 147 -4.57 2.05 -22.26
CA ASP A 147 -5.14 0.70 -22.20
C ASP A 147 -5.71 0.33 -20.83
N SER A 148 -5.27 1.00 -19.74
CA SER A 148 -5.62 0.64 -18.37
C SER A 148 -5.56 1.83 -17.41
N GLY A 149 -5.87 1.60 -16.13
CA GLY A 149 -5.77 2.57 -15.05
C GLY A 149 -7.04 3.39 -14.80
N THR A 150 -7.98 3.43 -15.76
CA THR A 150 -9.29 4.09 -15.64
C THR A 150 -10.37 3.23 -16.29
N ILE A 151 -11.63 3.47 -15.91
CA ILE A 151 -12.80 2.84 -16.52
C ILE A 151 -13.31 3.75 -17.65
N GLU A 152 -12.94 3.42 -18.87
CA GLU A 152 -13.31 4.15 -20.08
C GLU A 152 -13.58 3.19 -21.23
N ALA A 153 -14.50 3.57 -22.14
CA ALA A 153 -14.79 2.77 -23.33
C ALA A 153 -13.53 2.61 -24.18
N GLY A 154 -13.25 1.38 -24.62
CA GLY A 154 -12.09 1.03 -25.42
C GLY A 154 -10.86 0.60 -24.64
N LYS A 155 -10.83 0.77 -23.33
CA LYS A 155 -9.77 0.24 -22.46
C LYS A 155 -9.99 -1.24 -22.12
N ARG A 156 -8.94 -1.88 -21.65
CA ARG A 156 -8.97 -3.27 -21.20
C ARG A 156 -9.92 -3.42 -20.01
N ALA A 157 -10.77 -4.43 -20.08
CA ALA A 157 -11.74 -4.70 -19.03
C ALA A 157 -11.07 -5.43 -17.85
N ASP A 158 -10.25 -4.69 -17.09
CA ASP A 158 -9.66 -5.09 -15.82
C ASP A 158 -10.34 -4.26 -14.73
N VAL A 159 -11.36 -4.83 -14.10
CA VAL A 159 -12.26 -4.13 -13.16
C VAL A 159 -12.55 -5.03 -11.97
N ILE A 160 -12.62 -4.45 -10.79
CA ILE A 160 -13.13 -5.11 -9.59
C ILE A 160 -14.47 -4.50 -9.18
N LEU A 161 -15.38 -5.32 -8.66
CA LEU A 161 -16.57 -4.87 -7.94
C LEU A 161 -16.33 -5.06 -6.45
N VAL A 162 -16.64 -4.03 -5.68
CA VAL A 162 -16.41 -3.97 -4.24
C VAL A 162 -17.74 -3.76 -3.53
N ASP A 163 -18.03 -4.58 -2.52
CA ASP A 163 -19.21 -4.45 -1.67
C ASP A 163 -18.95 -3.40 -0.59
N GLY A 164 -19.40 -2.16 -0.84
CA GLY A 164 -19.19 -1.02 0.04
C GLY A 164 -18.85 0.25 -0.73
N ASN A 165 -18.35 1.24 0.02
CA ASN A 165 -17.93 2.52 -0.56
C ASN A 165 -16.51 2.89 -0.11
N PRO A 166 -15.46 2.49 -0.86
CA PRO A 166 -14.07 2.82 -0.53
C PRO A 166 -13.78 4.33 -0.46
N LEU A 167 -14.63 5.18 -1.03
CA LEU A 167 -14.47 6.63 -0.95
C LEU A 167 -14.91 7.21 0.41
N GLU A 168 -15.77 6.50 1.14
CA GLU A 168 -16.18 6.85 2.51
C GLU A 168 -15.36 6.08 3.56
N ASN A 169 -15.10 4.80 3.29
CA ASN A 169 -14.30 3.93 4.13
C ASN A 169 -13.32 3.13 3.27
N ILE A 170 -12.07 3.55 3.24
CA ILE A 170 -11.06 2.94 2.36
C ILE A 170 -10.90 1.43 2.57
N SER A 171 -11.13 0.92 3.80
CA SER A 171 -11.03 -0.52 4.09
C SER A 171 -12.10 -1.36 3.38
N ASP A 172 -13.13 -0.72 2.78
CA ASP A 172 -14.09 -1.43 1.95
C ASP A 172 -13.45 -1.97 0.65
N ILE A 173 -12.29 -1.45 0.25
CA ILE A 173 -11.51 -2.00 -0.89
C ILE A 173 -11.22 -3.51 -0.75
N ARG A 174 -11.16 -4.01 0.48
CA ARG A 174 -10.98 -5.44 0.81
C ARG A 174 -12.18 -6.32 0.48
N LYS A 175 -13.33 -5.74 0.21
CA LYS A 175 -14.60 -6.45 -0.02
C LYS A 175 -14.84 -6.71 -1.50
N VAL A 176 -13.82 -7.21 -2.21
CA VAL A 176 -13.94 -7.54 -3.63
C VAL A 176 -14.89 -8.73 -3.80
N SER A 177 -16.02 -8.49 -4.48
CA SER A 177 -17.04 -9.51 -4.77
C SER A 177 -16.90 -10.14 -6.16
N THR A 178 -16.34 -9.39 -7.12
CA THR A 178 -16.12 -9.88 -8.49
C THR A 178 -14.86 -9.25 -9.08
N VAL A 179 -14.12 -10.03 -9.85
CA VAL A 179 -12.96 -9.56 -10.61
C VAL A 179 -13.20 -9.79 -12.10
N PHE A 180 -12.99 -8.77 -12.92
CA PHE A 180 -12.85 -8.91 -14.36
C PHE A 180 -11.37 -8.70 -14.72
N ALA A 181 -10.78 -9.65 -15.44
CA ALA A 181 -9.42 -9.56 -15.94
C ALA A 181 -9.40 -9.94 -17.42
N GLY A 182 -9.00 -9.00 -18.27
CA GLY A 182 -9.05 -9.16 -19.71
C GLY A 182 -10.46 -9.49 -20.24
N GLY A 183 -11.50 -8.95 -19.60
CA GLY A 183 -12.91 -9.18 -19.94
C GLY A 183 -13.47 -10.52 -19.43
N ARG A 184 -12.70 -11.33 -18.73
CA ARG A 184 -13.18 -12.58 -18.10
C ARG A 184 -13.56 -12.33 -16.65
N MET A 185 -14.70 -12.84 -16.23
CA MET A 185 -15.21 -12.75 -14.87
C MET A 185 -14.66 -13.89 -13.99
N TYR A 186 -14.22 -13.53 -12.80
CA TYR A 186 -13.73 -14.46 -11.78
C TYR A 186 -14.43 -14.18 -10.44
N GLN A 187 -14.71 -15.27 -9.71
CA GLN A 187 -15.20 -15.21 -8.34
C GLN A 187 -14.00 -15.32 -7.38
N PRO A 188 -13.72 -14.29 -6.54
CA PRO A 188 -12.56 -14.28 -5.65
C PRO A 188 -12.46 -15.51 -4.75
N ALA A 189 -13.58 -15.99 -4.18
CA ALA A 189 -13.60 -17.15 -3.31
C ALA A 189 -13.01 -18.41 -3.96
N ALA A 190 -13.31 -18.66 -5.23
CA ALA A 190 -12.77 -19.80 -5.97
C ALA A 190 -11.26 -19.63 -6.22
N LEU A 191 -10.81 -18.42 -6.51
CA LEU A 191 -9.38 -18.10 -6.70
C LEU A 191 -8.60 -18.30 -5.41
N TRP A 192 -9.09 -17.77 -4.29
CA TRP A 192 -8.45 -17.94 -2.97
C TRP A 192 -8.30 -19.42 -2.61
N THR A 193 -9.39 -20.20 -2.75
CA THR A 193 -9.36 -21.64 -2.48
C THR A 193 -8.36 -22.38 -3.36
N SER A 194 -8.21 -21.98 -4.63
CA SER A 194 -7.29 -22.65 -5.57
C SER A 194 -5.81 -22.49 -5.19
N VAL A 195 -5.46 -21.49 -4.40
CA VAL A 195 -4.09 -21.25 -3.89
C VAL A 195 -3.94 -21.60 -2.41
N GLY A 196 -4.91 -22.31 -1.83
CA GLY A 196 -4.87 -22.74 -0.44
C GLY A 196 -5.21 -21.66 0.60
N PHE A 197 -5.77 -20.53 0.16
CA PHE A 197 -6.22 -19.46 1.04
C PHE A 197 -7.70 -19.61 1.38
N LYS A 198 -8.11 -19.00 2.49
CA LYS A 198 -9.53 -18.91 2.86
C LYS A 198 -10.20 -17.76 2.09
N PRO A 199 -11.42 -17.96 1.59
CA PRO A 199 -12.20 -16.90 0.95
C PRO A 199 -12.64 -15.79 1.90
#